data_d7d93df3885b3d9afab1f748d831a570
#
_entry.id   d7d93df3885b3d9afab1f748d831a570
#
_cell.length_a   1.000
_cell.length_b   1.000
_cell.length_c   1.000
_cell.angle_alpha   90.00
_cell.angle_beta   90.00
_cell.angle_gamma   90.00
#
_symmetry.space_group_name_H-M   'P 1'
#
loop_
_entity.id
_entity.type
_entity.pdbx_description
1 polymer ?
#
loop_
_entity_poly.entity_id
_entity_poly.type
_entity_poly.pdbx_seq_one_letter_code
_entity_poly.pdbx_strand_id
1 'polypeptide(L)'
;MKKTIIAAVMVILCGSAKAQYNETNSLFYNTFRTPQSGELNPALFPNKASFYLSLPGFGMQFGSPLAINDFMHTQGDSITVINLNKAMDALGKDNNIHFGINANLFGLGFKVNNMFFTFNSRLVTNLNINIPRELVDAVQHGNTDASGNPIPEVNVLCGDILNSTTYAEIAVGAGYRIEPLNLTVGARAKYLYGLANIQTDNTIAVITTAPDYSQIRADIYYDFITAGVAGLDSNGRFKMDTKNLLSGNSGFAFDIGARYDMGPFSFAIDDLSAGIHWNKNINAVRPKDGHITLNFGGEDITTMLHGGRLNSDSLNAQYQNLINGIRPSSTTKVSDYWYSIPTKFYLGGNYNFLQKFRASLLFHGQLDRGIFSKKNATEINVGEITNTFRFNTTVSFGVNLFNWAEFIVGNSFVGDGNKFDAINPGFGIVLTPATIFQIYLMGDYMSSLYLVEAKDFNIRLGLNILIGDGGNGRVAQD
;
A
#
# COMPACT_ATOMS: atom_id res chain seq x y z
N MET A 1 -27.13 -11.72 -27.01
CA MET A 1 -26.96 -10.46 -26.28
C MET A 1 -26.35 -10.62 -24.88
N LYS A 2 -26.86 -11.48 -23.96
CA LYS A 2 -26.28 -11.61 -22.60
C LYS A 2 -24.82 -12.08 -22.58
N LYS A 3 -24.41 -13.01 -23.45
CA LYS A 3 -23.02 -13.50 -23.54
C LYS A 3 -22.06 -12.47 -24.13
N THR A 4 -22.53 -11.60 -25.03
CA THR A 4 -21.73 -10.55 -25.66
C THR A 4 -21.49 -9.39 -24.70
N ILE A 5 -22.44 -9.09 -23.81
CA ILE A 5 -22.29 -8.04 -22.80
C ILE A 5 -21.25 -8.47 -21.73
N ILE A 6 -21.28 -9.74 -21.31
CA ILE A 6 -20.29 -10.27 -20.35
C ILE A 6 -18.90 -10.28 -20.96
N ALA A 7 -18.75 -10.66 -22.23
CA ALA A 7 -17.47 -10.61 -22.94
C ALA A 7 -16.98 -9.17 -23.16
N ALA A 8 -17.87 -8.23 -23.47
CA ALA A 8 -17.53 -6.82 -23.63
C ALA A 8 -17.11 -6.17 -22.29
N VAL A 9 -17.78 -6.52 -21.19
CA VAL A 9 -17.39 -6.09 -19.83
C VAL A 9 -16.03 -6.68 -19.45
N MET A 10 -15.75 -7.95 -19.77
CA MET A 10 -14.42 -8.55 -19.56
C MET A 10 -13.32 -7.87 -20.41
N VAL A 11 -13.60 -7.51 -21.65
CA VAL A 11 -12.63 -6.86 -22.54
C VAL A 11 -12.37 -5.41 -22.12
N ILE A 12 -13.37 -4.68 -21.63
CA ILE A 12 -13.19 -3.32 -21.10
C ILE A 12 -12.37 -3.34 -19.78
N LEU A 13 -12.42 -4.44 -19.03
CA LEU A 13 -11.66 -4.64 -17.78
C LEU A 13 -10.19 -5.04 -18.02
N CYS A 14 -9.80 -5.41 -19.23
CA CYS A 14 -8.43 -5.80 -19.59
C CYS A 14 -7.53 -4.64 -20.06
N GLY A 15 -8.01 -3.39 -20.00
CA GLY A 15 -7.23 -2.21 -20.41
C GLY A 15 -6.31 -1.70 -19.32
N SER A 16 -5.00 -1.87 -19.52
CA SER A 16 -3.85 -1.18 -18.88
C SER A 16 -4.01 -0.82 -17.39
N ALA A 17 -4.03 -1.83 -16.53
CA ALA A 17 -3.88 -1.67 -15.10
C ALA A 17 -2.41 -1.92 -14.72
N LYS A 18 -1.73 -0.88 -14.23
CA LYS A 18 -0.42 -1.05 -13.58
C LYS A 18 -0.68 -1.64 -12.19
N ALA A 19 -0.19 -2.83 -11.95
CA ALA A 19 -0.42 -3.50 -10.68
C ALA A 19 0.61 -3.09 -9.67
N GLN A 20 0.21 -2.22 -8.79
CA GLN A 20 0.72 -2.20 -7.43
C GLN A 20 -0.45 -1.98 -6.51
N TYR A 21 -0.77 -3.02 -5.79
CA TYR A 21 -1.99 -3.10 -5.03
C TYR A 21 -1.74 -2.79 -3.57
N ASN A 22 -2.20 -1.64 -3.13
CA ASN A 22 -2.16 -1.25 -1.74
C ASN A 22 -3.48 -1.65 -1.08
N GLU A 23 -3.42 -2.46 -0.05
CA GLU A 23 -4.55 -2.89 0.79
C GLU A 23 -5.62 -3.74 0.10
N THR A 24 -5.43 -5.02 0.12
CA THR A 24 -6.52 -5.92 -0.20
C THR A 24 -6.78 -6.87 0.96
N ASN A 25 -7.98 -6.79 1.44
CA ASN A 25 -8.52 -7.74 2.39
C ASN A 25 -9.65 -8.51 1.72
N SER A 26 -9.38 -8.99 0.53
CA SER A 26 -10.37 -9.62 -0.34
C SER A 26 -11.07 -10.81 0.32
N LEU A 27 -10.32 -11.59 1.08
CA LEU A 27 -10.89 -12.75 1.77
C LEU A 27 -11.81 -12.33 2.91
N PHE A 28 -11.59 -11.20 3.59
CA PHE A 28 -12.50 -10.69 4.60
C PHE A 28 -13.85 -10.28 4.03
N TYR A 29 -13.87 -9.70 2.85
CA TYR A 29 -15.11 -9.23 2.24
C TYR A 29 -16.19 -10.33 2.20
N ASN A 30 -15.76 -11.55 2.02
CA ASN A 30 -16.64 -12.69 1.81
C ASN A 30 -16.86 -13.56 3.06
N THR A 31 -16.30 -13.20 4.25
CA THR A 31 -16.44 -14.06 5.43
C THR A 31 -17.80 -13.95 6.11
N PHE A 32 -18.47 -12.81 6.08
CA PHE A 32 -19.74 -12.52 6.77
C PHE A 32 -19.83 -12.93 8.26
N ARG A 33 -18.75 -13.44 8.81
CA ARG A 33 -18.66 -13.89 10.20
C ARG A 33 -17.87 -12.95 11.06
N THR A 34 -16.98 -12.19 10.47
CA THR A 34 -16.09 -11.26 11.17
C THR A 34 -16.61 -9.83 11.09
N PRO A 35 -16.49 -9.05 12.16
CA PRO A 35 -16.79 -7.61 12.11
C PRO A 35 -15.99 -6.86 11.04
N GLN A 36 -14.79 -7.35 10.70
CA GLN A 36 -13.88 -6.74 9.74
C GLN A 36 -14.43 -6.71 8.31
N SER A 37 -15.38 -7.57 7.96
CA SER A 37 -16.08 -7.48 6.68
C SER A 37 -16.86 -6.16 6.55
N GLY A 38 -17.40 -5.65 7.66
CA GLY A 38 -18.09 -4.35 7.71
C GLY A 38 -17.15 -3.15 7.51
N GLU A 39 -15.84 -3.34 7.65
CA GLU A 39 -14.86 -2.31 7.31
C GLU A 39 -14.70 -2.11 5.80
N LEU A 40 -15.01 -3.13 5.00
CA LEU A 40 -14.92 -3.14 3.53
C LEU A 40 -16.26 -2.92 2.84
N ASN A 41 -17.36 -3.19 3.54
CA ASN A 41 -18.70 -2.91 3.06
C ASN A 41 -19.62 -2.62 4.25
N PRO A 42 -20.04 -1.36 4.44
CA PRO A 42 -20.84 -0.97 5.58
C PRO A 42 -22.25 -1.61 5.63
N ALA A 43 -22.69 -2.31 4.58
CA ALA A 43 -23.89 -3.14 4.60
C ALA A 43 -23.68 -4.52 5.24
N LEU A 44 -22.45 -4.88 5.59
CA LEU A 44 -22.12 -6.18 6.21
C LEU A 44 -22.04 -6.05 7.74
N PHE A 45 -22.71 -6.96 8.40
CA PHE A 45 -22.68 -7.13 9.85
C PHE A 45 -22.56 -8.64 10.14
N PRO A 46 -21.82 -9.06 11.18
CA PRO A 46 -21.62 -10.49 11.46
C PRO A 46 -22.97 -11.22 11.65
N ASN A 47 -23.21 -12.23 10.83
CA ASN A 47 -24.51 -12.91 10.74
C ASN A 47 -25.00 -13.54 12.06
N LYS A 48 -24.08 -13.92 12.95
CA LYS A 48 -24.39 -14.60 14.23
C LYS A 48 -24.29 -13.70 15.45
N ALA A 49 -24.09 -12.40 15.26
CA ALA A 49 -23.93 -11.46 16.36
C ALA A 49 -25.09 -10.47 16.40
N SER A 50 -25.65 -10.23 17.58
CA SER A 50 -26.46 -9.04 17.89
C SER A 50 -25.59 -7.92 18.45
N PHE A 51 -24.43 -8.29 19.03
CA PHE A 51 -23.43 -7.37 19.53
C PHE A 51 -22.03 -7.95 19.25
N TYR A 52 -21.07 -7.09 18.93
CA TYR A 52 -19.68 -7.47 18.88
C TYR A 52 -18.77 -6.41 19.50
N LEU A 53 -17.64 -6.89 19.99
CA LEU A 53 -16.51 -6.09 20.44
C LEU A 53 -15.27 -6.61 19.72
N SER A 54 -14.68 -5.78 18.87
CA SER A 54 -13.39 -6.08 18.25
C SER A 54 -12.27 -5.58 19.16
N LEU A 55 -11.41 -6.49 19.56
CA LEU A 55 -10.22 -6.22 20.35
C LEU A 55 -9.08 -5.77 19.41
N PRO A 56 -7.96 -5.29 19.94
CA PRO A 56 -6.82 -4.92 19.12
C PRO A 56 -6.41 -6.04 18.16
N GLY A 57 -6.24 -5.68 16.91
CA GLY A 57 -5.81 -6.55 15.84
C GLY A 57 -4.72 -5.89 15.01
N PHE A 58 -3.95 -6.70 14.31
CA PHE A 58 -2.82 -6.24 13.53
C PHE A 58 -2.89 -6.75 12.11
N GLY A 59 -2.64 -5.87 11.15
CA GLY A 59 -2.46 -6.17 9.74
C GLY A 59 -1.16 -5.59 9.22
N MET A 60 -0.48 -6.34 8.40
CA MET A 60 0.74 -5.92 7.72
C MET A 60 0.66 -6.33 6.27
N GLN A 61 1.07 -5.43 5.41
CA GLN A 61 1.19 -5.67 3.99
C GLN A 61 2.57 -5.23 3.51
N PHE A 62 3.07 -5.96 2.55
CA PHE A 62 4.33 -5.68 1.90
C PHE A 62 4.18 -5.97 0.41
N GLY A 63 4.76 -5.12 -0.42
CA GLY A 63 4.88 -5.33 -1.85
C GLY A 63 6.21 -4.80 -2.35
N SER A 64 6.86 -5.55 -3.23
CA SER A 64 8.15 -5.21 -3.80
C SER A 64 8.25 -5.75 -5.22
N PRO A 65 8.90 -5.03 -6.14
CA PRO A 65 9.23 -5.57 -7.45
C PRO A 65 10.20 -6.76 -7.38
N LEU A 66 10.92 -6.88 -6.27
CA LEU A 66 11.95 -7.90 -6.06
C LEU A 66 11.60 -8.81 -4.89
N ALA A 67 11.78 -10.11 -5.07
CA ALA A 67 11.82 -11.08 -3.99
C ALA A 67 13.22 -11.12 -3.34
N ILE A 68 13.31 -11.63 -2.13
CA ILE A 68 14.61 -11.84 -1.47
C ILE A 68 15.53 -12.72 -2.33
N ASN A 69 14.94 -13.72 -2.99
CA ASN A 69 15.67 -14.64 -3.87
C ASN A 69 16.23 -13.97 -5.15
N ASP A 70 15.69 -12.82 -5.55
CA ASP A 70 16.22 -12.05 -6.69
C ASP A 70 17.58 -11.42 -6.36
N PHE A 71 17.87 -11.17 -5.08
CA PHE A 71 19.17 -10.69 -4.60
C PHE A 71 20.17 -11.82 -4.34
N MET A 72 19.71 -13.07 -4.31
CA MET A 72 20.52 -14.17 -3.85
C MET A 72 20.90 -15.10 -5.02
N HIS A 73 22.13 -15.53 -5.05
CA HIS A 73 22.62 -16.59 -5.92
C HIS A 73 23.42 -17.59 -5.09
N THR A 74 23.01 -18.85 -5.15
CA THR A 74 23.76 -19.93 -4.48
C THR A 74 24.87 -20.40 -5.41
N GLN A 75 26.09 -20.21 -4.99
CA GLN A 75 27.29 -20.67 -5.71
C GLN A 75 27.80 -21.96 -5.07
N GLY A 76 27.60 -23.09 -5.75
CA GLY A 76 27.86 -24.42 -5.18
C GLY A 76 26.88 -24.79 -4.07
N ASP A 77 27.17 -25.80 -3.28
CA ASP A 77 26.26 -26.39 -2.31
C ASP A 77 26.04 -25.58 -1.01
N SER A 78 26.75 -24.46 -0.80
CA SER A 78 26.77 -23.83 0.54
C SER A 78 26.99 -22.32 0.59
N ILE A 79 27.25 -21.61 -0.49
CA ILE A 79 27.59 -20.19 -0.44
C ILE A 79 26.47 -19.40 -1.13
N THR A 80 25.73 -18.59 -0.34
CA THR A 80 24.79 -17.61 -0.89
C THR A 80 25.50 -16.27 -1.05
N VAL A 81 25.58 -15.78 -2.27
CA VAL A 81 26.15 -14.47 -2.62
C VAL A 81 25.05 -13.51 -3.05
N ILE A 82 25.25 -12.24 -2.74
CA ILE A 82 24.37 -11.17 -3.22
C ILE A 82 24.73 -10.89 -4.69
N ASN A 83 23.75 -11.06 -5.58
CA ASN A 83 23.88 -10.76 -7.00
C ASN A 83 23.04 -9.52 -7.35
N LEU A 84 23.68 -8.35 -7.33
CA LEU A 84 23.02 -7.09 -7.63
C LEU A 84 22.56 -7.01 -9.10
N ASN A 85 23.32 -7.57 -10.04
CA ASN A 85 22.95 -7.55 -11.46
C ASN A 85 21.63 -8.31 -11.68
N LYS A 86 21.49 -9.50 -11.08
CA LYS A 86 20.23 -10.26 -11.16
C LYS A 86 19.05 -9.48 -10.58
N ALA A 87 19.24 -8.79 -9.45
CA ALA A 87 18.22 -7.95 -8.86
C ALA A 87 17.86 -6.76 -9.77
N MET A 88 18.85 -6.12 -10.36
CA MET A 88 18.63 -4.99 -11.25
C MET A 88 17.95 -5.39 -12.57
N ASP A 89 18.29 -6.55 -13.12
CA ASP A 89 17.65 -7.11 -14.31
C ASP A 89 16.16 -7.46 -14.05
N ALA A 90 15.80 -7.79 -12.82
CA ALA A 90 14.44 -8.10 -12.42
C ALA A 90 13.57 -6.82 -12.21
N LEU A 91 14.19 -5.63 -12.09
CA LEU A 91 13.48 -4.37 -11.97
C LEU A 91 12.86 -3.95 -13.30
N GLY A 92 11.61 -3.48 -13.22
CA GLY A 92 10.84 -3.01 -14.37
C GLY A 92 10.96 -1.51 -14.61
N LYS A 93 9.97 -0.98 -15.31
CA LYS A 93 9.84 0.46 -15.54
C LYS A 93 9.37 1.20 -14.28
N ASP A 94 8.47 0.58 -13.55
CA ASP A 94 7.90 1.12 -12.31
C ASP A 94 8.29 0.16 -11.16
N ASN A 95 9.13 0.62 -10.24
CA ASN A 95 9.67 -0.18 -9.16
C ASN A 95 9.29 0.44 -7.82
N ASN A 96 8.12 0.07 -7.33
CA ASN A 96 7.61 0.60 -6.09
C ASN A 96 7.71 -0.46 -4.99
N ILE A 97 8.28 -0.12 -3.86
CA ILE A 97 8.24 -0.90 -2.64
C ILE A 97 7.15 -0.31 -1.77
N HIS A 98 6.20 -1.14 -1.40
CA HIS A 98 5.09 -0.75 -0.53
C HIS A 98 5.17 -1.48 0.81
N PHE A 99 4.96 -0.74 1.88
CA PHE A 99 4.81 -1.30 3.21
C PHE A 99 3.64 -0.62 3.91
N GLY A 100 2.73 -1.43 4.46
CA GLY A 100 1.55 -0.94 5.17
C GLY A 100 1.37 -1.63 6.52
N ILE A 101 0.92 -0.87 7.50
CA ILE A 101 0.47 -1.37 8.80
C ILE A 101 -0.95 -0.88 9.02
N ASN A 102 -1.80 -1.78 9.46
CA ASN A 102 -3.17 -1.48 9.84
C ASN A 102 -3.42 -2.11 11.23
N ALA A 103 -3.43 -1.29 12.26
CA ALA A 103 -3.67 -1.74 13.61
C ALA A 103 -5.09 -1.34 14.03
N ASN A 104 -6.00 -2.31 14.11
CA ASN A 104 -7.30 -2.10 14.72
C ASN A 104 -7.10 -1.88 16.22
N LEU A 105 -7.56 -0.76 16.73
CA LEU A 105 -7.45 -0.42 18.15
C LEU A 105 -8.65 -0.94 18.91
N PHE A 106 -9.84 -0.66 18.37
CA PHE A 106 -11.10 -0.99 19.02
C PHE A 106 -12.23 -0.96 18.00
N GLY A 107 -13.19 -1.88 18.11
CA GLY A 107 -14.41 -1.90 17.32
C GLY A 107 -15.61 -2.34 18.15
N LEU A 108 -16.76 -1.77 17.85
CA LEU A 108 -18.02 -2.06 18.51
C LEU A 108 -19.13 -2.10 17.48
N GLY A 109 -20.06 -3.03 17.60
CA GLY A 109 -21.28 -3.03 16.81
C GLY A 109 -22.43 -3.66 17.53
N PHE A 110 -23.62 -3.16 17.28
CA PHE A 110 -24.85 -3.71 17.84
C PHE A 110 -25.99 -3.62 16.86
N LYS A 111 -26.90 -4.57 16.94
CA LYS A 111 -28.07 -4.70 16.09
C LYS A 111 -29.34 -4.47 16.90
N VAL A 112 -30.24 -3.66 16.36
CA VAL A 112 -31.56 -3.40 16.91
C VAL A 112 -32.59 -3.58 15.79
N ASN A 113 -33.40 -4.62 15.86
CA ASN A 113 -34.33 -5.00 14.80
C ASN A 113 -33.62 -5.11 13.44
N ASN A 114 -34.05 -4.33 12.46
CA ASN A 114 -33.51 -4.29 11.11
C ASN A 114 -32.34 -3.29 10.95
N MET A 115 -31.97 -2.59 12.01
CA MET A 115 -30.86 -1.64 12.02
C MET A 115 -29.66 -2.22 12.73
N PHE A 116 -28.47 -1.80 12.31
CA PHE A 116 -27.26 -2.02 13.07
C PHE A 116 -26.38 -0.76 13.05
N PHE A 117 -25.59 -0.64 14.09
CA PHE A 117 -24.68 0.47 14.28
C PHE A 117 -23.27 -0.06 14.54
N THR A 118 -22.27 0.64 14.02
CA THR A 118 -20.87 0.24 14.16
C THR A 118 -20.01 1.42 14.56
N PHE A 119 -19.00 1.15 15.33
CA PHE A 119 -17.92 2.05 15.67
C PHE A 119 -16.59 1.32 15.48
N ASN A 120 -15.62 1.95 14.82
CA ASN A 120 -14.30 1.39 14.61
C ASN A 120 -13.24 2.46 14.83
N SER A 121 -12.11 2.07 15.38
CA SER A 121 -10.93 2.90 15.52
C SER A 121 -9.70 2.10 15.09
N ARG A 122 -8.89 2.68 14.19
CA ARG A 122 -7.68 2.03 13.68
C ARG A 122 -6.57 3.04 13.42
N LEU A 123 -5.34 2.55 13.47
CA LEU A 123 -4.15 3.26 13.03
C LEU A 123 -3.70 2.70 11.69
N VAL A 124 -3.49 3.58 10.72
CA VAL A 124 -3.05 3.22 9.38
C VAL A 124 -1.71 3.89 9.09
N THR A 125 -0.74 3.11 8.65
CA THR A 125 0.55 3.60 8.17
C THR A 125 0.81 3.02 6.79
N ASN A 126 1.11 3.88 5.83
CA ASN A 126 1.49 3.51 4.47
C ASN A 126 2.84 4.13 4.15
N LEU A 127 3.72 3.34 3.59
CA LEU A 127 5.03 3.76 3.08
C LEU A 127 5.16 3.24 1.66
N ASN A 128 5.46 4.15 0.74
CA ASN A 128 5.78 3.84 -0.65
C ASN A 128 7.16 4.41 -0.98
N ILE A 129 8.00 3.58 -1.57
CA ILE A 129 9.31 3.97 -2.09
C ILE A 129 9.33 3.59 -3.57
N ASN A 130 9.47 4.59 -4.43
CA ASN A 130 9.57 4.40 -5.87
C ASN A 130 11.03 4.48 -6.31
N ILE A 131 11.51 3.45 -7.00
CA ILE A 131 12.86 3.41 -7.56
C ILE A 131 12.75 3.63 -9.07
N PRO A 132 13.12 4.82 -9.58
CA PRO A 132 13.02 5.12 -11.01
C PRO A 132 13.90 4.19 -11.84
N ARG A 133 13.43 3.79 -13.01
CA ARG A 133 14.20 2.94 -13.93
C ARG A 133 15.50 3.63 -14.38
N GLU A 134 15.45 4.92 -14.58
CA GLU A 134 16.59 5.74 -14.98
C GLU A 134 17.71 5.68 -13.92
N LEU A 135 17.36 5.62 -12.64
CA LEU A 135 18.33 5.42 -11.55
C LEU A 135 18.94 4.02 -11.62
N VAL A 136 18.14 3.00 -11.89
CA VAL A 136 18.60 1.62 -12.04
C VAL A 136 19.57 1.51 -13.21
N ASP A 137 19.19 2.07 -14.36
CA ASP A 137 20.02 2.05 -15.57
C ASP A 137 21.32 2.83 -15.36
N ALA A 138 21.30 3.97 -14.67
CA ALA A 138 22.49 4.75 -14.34
C ALA A 138 23.44 3.97 -13.41
N VAL A 139 22.91 3.17 -12.47
CA VAL A 139 23.72 2.33 -11.57
C VAL A 139 24.27 1.10 -12.30
N GLN A 140 23.50 0.51 -13.22
CA GLN A 140 23.87 -0.72 -13.92
C GLN A 140 24.88 -0.48 -15.07
N HIS A 141 24.66 0.57 -15.84
CA HIS A 141 25.44 0.86 -17.04
C HIS A 141 26.36 2.08 -16.87
N GLY A 142 26.27 2.76 -15.72
CA GLY A 142 26.89 4.06 -15.55
C GLY A 142 26.26 5.10 -16.49
N ASN A 143 27.08 6.01 -16.98
CA ASN A 143 26.68 7.00 -17.99
C ASN A 143 27.23 6.64 -19.38
N THR A 144 27.18 5.36 -19.72
CA THR A 144 27.54 4.87 -21.05
C THR A 144 26.32 4.32 -21.79
N ASP A 145 26.33 4.45 -23.11
CA ASP A 145 25.34 3.79 -23.96
C ASP A 145 25.61 2.28 -24.08
N ALA A 146 24.72 1.53 -24.73
CA ALA A 146 24.85 0.10 -24.95
C ALA A 146 26.12 -0.29 -25.76
N SER A 147 26.78 0.65 -26.40
CA SER A 147 28.03 0.47 -27.16
C SER A 147 29.27 0.82 -26.31
N GLY A 148 29.07 1.25 -25.05
CA GLY A 148 30.14 1.67 -24.15
C GLY A 148 30.60 3.11 -24.37
N ASN A 149 29.91 3.91 -25.20
CA ASN A 149 30.24 5.33 -25.36
C ASN A 149 29.62 6.13 -24.21
N PRO A 150 30.31 7.16 -23.71
CA PRO A 150 29.76 7.99 -22.64
C PRO A 150 28.55 8.77 -23.14
N ILE A 151 27.55 8.80 -22.31
CA ILE A 151 26.42 9.71 -22.45
C ILE A 151 26.83 11.00 -21.73
N PRO A 152 26.97 12.15 -22.43
CA PRO A 152 27.47 13.38 -21.81
C PRO A 152 26.60 13.86 -20.64
N GLU A 153 25.27 13.64 -20.74
CA GLU A 153 24.31 14.04 -19.73
C GLU A 153 23.19 13.02 -19.61
N VAL A 154 22.98 12.51 -18.40
CA VAL A 154 21.89 11.61 -18.04
C VAL A 154 20.96 12.34 -17.07
N ASN A 155 19.73 12.57 -17.46
CA ASN A 155 18.69 13.15 -16.62
C ASN A 155 17.94 12.05 -15.90
N VAL A 156 18.15 11.92 -14.60
CA VAL A 156 17.40 11.02 -13.74
C VAL A 156 16.26 11.80 -13.11
N LEU A 157 15.10 11.72 -13.72
CA LEU A 157 13.87 12.27 -13.14
C LEU A 157 13.34 11.31 -12.11
N CYS A 158 13.56 11.62 -10.84
CA CYS A 158 13.18 10.74 -9.76
C CYS A 158 11.73 10.95 -9.27
N GLY A 159 11.10 12.09 -9.59
CA GLY A 159 9.72 12.38 -9.16
C GLY A 159 9.50 12.16 -7.65
N ASP A 160 8.40 11.51 -7.31
CA ASP A 160 8.07 11.14 -5.93
C ASP A 160 8.77 9.83 -5.55
N ILE A 161 9.93 9.90 -4.88
CA ILE A 161 10.69 8.71 -4.44
C ILE A 161 10.08 8.10 -3.19
N LEU A 162 9.69 8.94 -2.23
CA LEU A 162 9.25 8.52 -0.90
C LEU A 162 7.92 9.17 -0.56
N ASN A 163 6.96 8.35 -0.17
CA ASN A 163 5.69 8.79 0.37
C ASN A 163 5.31 7.94 1.58
N SER A 164 5.22 8.54 2.75
CA SER A 164 4.82 7.88 3.98
C SER A 164 3.75 8.69 4.68
N THR A 165 2.66 8.04 5.06
CA THR A 165 1.58 8.68 5.82
C THR A 165 1.11 7.77 6.93
N THR A 166 0.97 8.35 8.13
CA THR A 166 0.38 7.71 9.29
C THR A 166 -0.79 8.53 9.77
N TYR A 167 -1.94 7.91 9.94
CA TYR A 167 -3.15 8.55 10.46
C TYR A 167 -3.97 7.59 11.32
N ALA A 168 -4.72 8.16 12.26
CA ALA A 168 -5.76 7.45 12.99
C ALA A 168 -7.10 7.66 12.28
N GLU A 169 -7.87 6.59 12.15
CA GLU A 169 -9.24 6.62 11.63
C GLU A 169 -10.20 6.30 12.76
N ILE A 170 -11.24 7.13 12.89
CA ILE A 170 -12.39 6.90 13.77
C ILE A 170 -13.62 6.89 12.87
N ALA A 171 -14.34 5.78 12.87
CA ALA A 171 -15.46 5.54 11.98
C ALA A 171 -16.73 5.21 12.76
N VAL A 172 -17.84 5.82 12.36
CA VAL A 172 -19.19 5.49 12.83
C VAL A 172 -20.04 5.08 11.64
N GLY A 173 -20.77 3.99 11.77
CA GLY A 173 -21.57 3.45 10.69
C GLY A 173 -22.96 3.03 11.14
N ALA A 174 -23.87 3.00 10.19
CA ALA A 174 -25.21 2.46 10.35
C ALA A 174 -25.62 1.68 9.10
N GLY A 175 -26.40 0.62 9.30
CA GLY A 175 -27.01 -0.13 8.24
C GLY A 175 -28.45 -0.46 8.53
N TYR A 176 -29.22 -0.68 7.48
CA TYR A 176 -30.64 -0.96 7.54
C TYR A 176 -31.03 -2.06 6.56
N ARG A 177 -31.72 -3.08 7.04
CA ARG A 177 -32.29 -4.14 6.22
C ARG A 177 -33.70 -3.77 5.77
N ILE A 178 -33.87 -3.67 4.47
CA ILE A 178 -35.15 -3.40 3.80
C ILE A 178 -35.77 -4.76 3.46
N GLU A 179 -36.58 -5.32 4.38
CA GLU A 179 -37.13 -6.67 4.25
C GLU A 179 -37.91 -6.92 2.95
N PRO A 180 -38.81 -6.00 2.48
CA PRO A 180 -39.55 -6.25 1.25
C PRO A 180 -38.69 -6.41 -0.01
N LEU A 181 -37.47 -5.82 0.02
CA LEU A 181 -36.51 -5.87 -1.08
C LEU A 181 -35.42 -6.92 -0.86
N ASN A 182 -35.36 -7.54 0.31
CA ASN A 182 -34.23 -8.39 0.73
C ASN A 182 -32.88 -7.68 0.50
N LEU A 183 -32.82 -6.40 0.81
CA LEU A 183 -31.68 -5.55 0.58
C LEU A 183 -31.22 -4.96 1.90
N THR A 184 -29.95 -5.10 2.21
CA THR A 184 -29.29 -4.38 3.30
C THR A 184 -28.47 -3.24 2.71
N VAL A 185 -28.64 -2.04 3.21
CA VAL A 185 -27.85 -0.86 2.86
C VAL A 185 -27.09 -0.37 4.06
N GLY A 186 -25.93 0.21 3.86
CA GLY A 186 -25.10 0.75 4.94
C GLY A 186 -24.32 1.97 4.51
N ALA A 187 -24.04 2.82 5.48
CA ALA A 187 -23.14 3.96 5.30
C ALA A 187 -22.25 4.12 6.53
N ARG A 188 -21.06 4.69 6.32
CA ARG A 188 -20.10 4.95 7.37
C ARG A 188 -19.44 6.31 7.14
N ALA A 189 -19.33 7.10 8.20
CA ALA A 189 -18.56 8.34 8.22
C ALA A 189 -17.28 8.14 8.99
N LYS A 190 -16.17 8.63 8.45
CA LYS A 190 -14.82 8.49 8.98
C LYS A 190 -14.22 9.86 9.27
N TYR A 191 -13.65 10.00 10.44
CA TYR A 191 -12.75 11.09 10.78
C TYR A 191 -11.32 10.58 10.68
N LEU A 192 -10.52 11.24 9.87
CA LEU A 192 -9.13 10.91 9.58
C LEU A 192 -8.24 11.90 10.30
N TYR A 193 -7.47 11.44 11.27
CA TYR A 193 -6.59 12.27 12.06
C TYR A 193 -5.13 12.04 11.64
N GLY A 194 -4.54 13.01 10.92
CA GLY A 194 -3.18 12.93 10.42
C GLY A 194 -2.15 13.05 11.53
N LEU A 195 -1.33 12.02 11.72
CA LEU A 195 -0.29 11.96 12.73
C LEU A 195 1.06 12.35 12.17
N ALA A 196 1.48 11.73 11.07
CA ALA A 196 2.76 11.97 10.41
C ALA A 196 2.61 11.86 8.90
N ASN A 197 3.24 12.75 8.17
CA ASN A 197 3.44 12.62 6.73
C ASN A 197 4.88 12.98 6.37
N ILE A 198 5.45 12.21 5.46
CA ILE A 198 6.76 12.44 4.85
C ILE A 198 6.60 12.15 3.37
N GLN A 199 6.94 13.10 2.52
CA GLN A 199 6.92 12.90 1.09
C GLN A 199 8.07 13.63 0.43
N THR A 200 8.55 13.09 -0.69
CA THR A 200 9.44 13.81 -1.59
C THR A 200 8.62 14.47 -2.68
N ASP A 201 9.01 15.66 -3.07
CA ASP A 201 8.43 16.39 -4.19
C ASP A 201 9.58 16.84 -5.10
N ASN A 202 9.39 16.67 -6.43
CA ASN A 202 10.33 17.14 -7.46
C ASN A 202 11.80 16.73 -7.26
N THR A 203 12.09 15.48 -6.98
CA THR A 203 13.49 15.01 -6.95
C THR A 203 14.02 14.85 -8.35
N ILE A 204 15.11 15.53 -8.66
CA ILE A 204 15.79 15.50 -9.96
C ILE A 204 17.28 15.27 -9.70
N ALA A 205 17.91 14.37 -10.45
CA ALA A 205 19.35 14.23 -10.49
C ALA A 205 19.82 14.30 -11.94
N VAL A 206 20.84 15.12 -12.18
CA VAL A 206 21.49 15.22 -13.49
C VAL A 206 22.92 14.75 -13.34
N ILE A 207 23.31 13.72 -14.10
CA ILE A 207 24.68 13.20 -14.11
C ILE A 207 25.34 13.62 -15.41
N THR A 208 26.42 14.40 -15.30
CA THR A 208 27.19 14.90 -16.43
C THR A 208 28.60 14.29 -16.41
N THR A 209 29.06 13.80 -17.54
CA THR A 209 30.43 13.29 -17.69
C THR A 209 31.24 14.23 -18.55
N ALA A 210 32.45 14.56 -18.09
CA ALA A 210 33.39 15.34 -18.88
C ALA A 210 33.77 14.59 -20.18
N PRO A 211 33.97 15.31 -21.30
CA PRO A 211 34.29 14.67 -22.58
C PRO A 211 35.60 13.84 -22.57
N ASP A 212 36.49 14.16 -21.66
CA ASP A 212 37.77 13.47 -21.45
C ASP A 212 37.71 12.39 -20.37
N TYR A 213 36.51 12.11 -19.83
CA TYR A 213 36.24 11.16 -18.75
C TYR A 213 36.94 11.48 -17.40
N SER A 214 37.54 12.65 -17.31
CA SER A 214 38.29 13.02 -16.10
C SER A 214 37.39 13.28 -14.88
N GLN A 215 36.14 13.60 -15.12
CA GLN A 215 35.21 13.98 -14.05
C GLN A 215 33.78 13.55 -14.36
N ILE A 216 33.09 13.06 -13.32
CA ILE A 216 31.63 12.88 -13.28
C ILE A 216 31.08 13.91 -12.29
N ARG A 217 30.08 14.65 -12.72
CA ARG A 217 29.37 15.61 -11.90
C ARG A 217 27.92 15.15 -11.74
N ALA A 218 27.39 15.13 -10.52
CA ALA A 218 25.98 14.92 -10.24
C ALA A 218 25.40 16.17 -9.59
N ASP A 219 24.39 16.76 -10.20
CA ASP A 219 23.59 17.87 -9.67
C ASP A 219 22.26 17.28 -9.18
N ILE A 220 21.99 17.36 -7.90
CA ILE A 220 20.82 16.76 -7.24
C ILE A 220 19.98 17.88 -6.62
N TYR A 221 18.71 17.89 -7.02
CA TYR A 221 17.66 18.68 -6.40
C TYR A 221 16.66 17.78 -5.71
N TYR A 222 16.24 18.10 -4.50
CA TYR A 222 15.18 17.40 -3.80
C TYR A 222 14.38 18.31 -2.88
N ASP A 223 13.11 17.99 -2.70
CA ASP A 223 12.24 18.54 -1.70
C ASP A 223 11.71 17.41 -0.81
N PHE A 224 12.03 17.45 0.50
CA PHE A 224 11.37 16.61 1.48
C PHE A 224 10.35 17.45 2.24
N ILE A 225 9.10 17.05 2.19
CA ILE A 225 8.02 17.67 2.96
C ILE A 225 7.70 16.77 4.14
N THR A 226 7.69 17.31 5.33
CA THR A 226 7.30 16.62 6.56
C THR A 226 6.15 17.35 7.23
N ALA A 227 5.24 16.63 7.86
CA ALA A 227 4.12 17.22 8.61
C ALA A 227 3.73 16.38 9.83
N GLY A 228 3.03 17.02 10.77
CA GLY A 228 2.58 16.41 12.01
C GLY A 228 3.73 16.17 12.99
N VAL A 229 3.86 14.91 13.49
CA VAL A 229 4.95 14.54 14.40
C VAL A 229 6.26 14.28 13.68
N ALA A 230 6.23 14.10 12.36
CA ALA A 230 7.42 13.89 11.56
C ALA A 230 8.13 15.24 11.33
N GLY A 231 9.42 15.27 11.53
CA GLY A 231 10.25 16.46 11.33
C GLY A 231 11.71 16.10 11.20
N LEU A 232 12.54 17.12 11.10
CA LEU A 232 14.00 16.98 11.12
C LEU A 232 14.58 17.78 12.29
N ASP A 233 15.67 17.28 12.84
CA ASP A 233 16.46 18.04 13.79
C ASP A 233 17.36 19.07 13.07
N SER A 234 18.09 19.88 13.85
CA SER A 234 19.02 20.88 13.33
C SER A 234 20.17 20.29 12.49
N ASN A 235 20.37 18.98 12.55
CA ASN A 235 21.41 18.25 11.81
C ASN A 235 20.83 17.52 10.58
N GLY A 236 19.56 17.75 10.24
CA GLY A 236 18.89 17.09 9.13
C GLY A 236 18.54 15.61 9.37
N ARG A 237 18.53 15.15 10.64
CA ARG A 237 18.12 13.78 10.97
C ARG A 237 16.63 13.73 11.25
N PHE A 238 15.98 12.67 10.80
CA PHE A 238 14.58 12.46 11.11
C PHE A 238 14.34 12.43 12.61
N LYS A 239 13.36 13.20 13.04
CA LYS A 239 12.94 13.34 14.43
C LYS A 239 11.43 13.17 14.53
N MET A 240 11.00 12.42 15.55
CA MET A 240 9.59 12.37 15.93
C MET A 240 9.34 13.34 17.08
N ASP A 241 8.58 14.40 16.81
CA ASP A 241 8.21 15.37 17.85
C ASP A 241 6.80 15.06 18.38
N THR A 242 6.78 14.32 19.48
CA THR A 242 5.51 13.87 20.12
C THR A 242 4.67 15.02 20.66
N LYS A 243 5.23 16.24 20.84
CA LYS A 243 4.45 17.42 21.20
C LYS A 243 3.44 17.80 20.13
N ASN A 244 3.71 17.39 18.89
CA ASN A 244 2.85 17.63 17.74
C ASN A 244 1.82 16.50 17.52
N LEU A 245 1.71 15.54 18.44
CA LEU A 245 0.76 14.42 18.31
C LEU A 245 -0.70 14.90 18.16
N LEU A 246 -1.04 16.02 18.78
CA LEU A 246 -2.38 16.63 18.69
C LEU A 246 -2.37 17.87 17.79
N SER A 247 -1.70 17.79 16.66
CA SER A 247 -1.50 18.94 15.76
C SER A 247 -2.79 19.40 15.05
N GLY A 248 -3.78 18.53 14.89
CA GLY A 248 -5.06 18.88 14.27
C GLY A 248 -5.09 18.77 12.74
N ASN A 249 -4.12 18.09 12.13
CA ASN A 249 -4.21 17.71 10.72
C ASN A 249 -5.34 16.68 10.56
N SER A 250 -6.29 16.88 9.65
CA SER A 250 -7.46 16.03 9.60
C SER A 250 -8.13 15.99 8.23
N GLY A 251 -9.01 15.00 8.06
CA GLY A 251 -9.86 14.83 6.91
C GLY A 251 -11.11 14.04 7.25
N PHE A 252 -11.99 13.92 6.27
CA PHE A 252 -13.22 13.13 6.38
C PHE A 252 -13.30 12.20 5.17
N ALA A 253 -13.85 11.02 5.41
CA ALA A 253 -14.18 10.06 4.38
C ALA A 253 -15.56 9.44 4.65
N PHE A 254 -16.18 8.93 3.59
CA PHE A 254 -17.48 8.28 3.66
C PHE A 254 -17.42 6.97 2.90
N ASP A 255 -18.11 5.95 3.43
CA ASP A 255 -18.32 4.69 2.76
C ASP A 255 -19.80 4.44 2.59
N ILE A 256 -20.15 3.81 1.49
CA ILE A 256 -21.50 3.35 1.20
C ILE A 256 -21.46 1.91 0.74
N GLY A 257 -22.48 1.15 1.08
CA GLY A 257 -22.56 -0.24 0.68
C GLY A 257 -23.98 -0.76 0.58
N ALA A 258 -24.12 -1.83 -0.18
CA ALA A 258 -25.36 -2.56 -0.34
C ALA A 258 -25.09 -4.05 -0.44
N ARG A 259 -26.02 -4.87 0.04
CA ARG A 259 -26.01 -6.31 -0.06
C ARG A 259 -27.42 -6.82 -0.36
N TYR A 260 -27.55 -7.65 -1.39
CA TYR A 260 -28.78 -8.36 -1.67
C TYR A 260 -28.83 -9.67 -0.87
N ASP A 261 -29.77 -9.76 0.09
CA ASP A 261 -29.79 -10.82 1.10
C ASP A 261 -30.26 -12.18 0.56
N MET A 262 -31.03 -12.21 -0.53
CA MET A 262 -31.50 -13.45 -1.20
C MET A 262 -30.63 -13.86 -2.39
N GLY A 263 -29.55 -13.16 -2.66
CA GLY A 263 -28.68 -13.43 -3.78
C GLY A 263 -27.21 -13.24 -3.45
N PRO A 264 -26.32 -13.61 -4.37
CA PRO A 264 -24.89 -13.58 -4.10
C PRO A 264 -24.29 -12.17 -4.08
N PHE A 265 -25.05 -11.14 -4.48
CA PHE A 265 -24.48 -9.85 -4.84
C PHE A 265 -24.34 -8.86 -3.69
N SER A 266 -23.20 -8.18 -3.65
CA SER A 266 -22.93 -7.05 -2.78
C SER A 266 -22.05 -6.03 -3.49
N PHE A 267 -22.17 -4.76 -3.09
CA PHE A 267 -21.42 -3.65 -3.65
C PHE A 267 -21.01 -2.69 -2.52
N ALA A 268 -19.81 -2.11 -2.63
CA ALA A 268 -19.41 -1.01 -1.77
C ALA A 268 -18.49 -0.03 -2.50
N ILE A 269 -18.52 1.21 -2.03
CA ILE A 269 -17.55 2.25 -2.32
C ILE A 269 -17.02 2.74 -0.99
N ASP A 270 -15.72 2.64 -0.79
CA ASP A 270 -15.04 3.05 0.42
C ASP A 270 -14.13 4.25 0.15
N ASP A 271 -13.89 5.01 1.21
CA ASP A 271 -12.95 6.13 1.21
C ASP A 271 -13.30 7.23 0.18
N LEU A 272 -14.59 7.59 0.08
CA LEU A 272 -15.03 8.79 -0.61
C LEU A 272 -14.55 10.01 0.17
N SER A 273 -13.40 10.57 -0.19
CA SER A 273 -12.66 11.56 0.60
C SER A 273 -12.03 12.63 -0.27
N ALA A 274 -11.90 13.82 0.30
CA ALA A 274 -11.01 14.86 -0.22
C ALA A 274 -9.55 14.66 0.19
N GLY A 275 -9.29 13.71 1.09
CA GLY A 275 -7.98 13.43 1.68
C GLY A 275 -7.81 14.00 3.09
N ILE A 276 -6.57 13.98 3.58
CA ILE A 276 -6.15 14.59 4.83
C ILE A 276 -5.54 15.96 4.53
N HIS A 277 -6.05 17.00 5.19
CA HIS A 277 -5.50 18.35 5.11
C HIS A 277 -4.35 18.50 6.10
N TRP A 278 -3.15 18.60 5.58
CA TRP A 278 -1.94 18.88 6.34
C TRP A 278 -1.73 20.39 6.38
N ASN A 279 -1.97 21.00 7.54
CA ASN A 279 -1.90 22.45 7.75
C ASN A 279 -1.14 22.86 9.01
N LYS A 280 -0.60 21.87 9.76
CA LYS A 280 0.14 22.09 10.99
C LYS A 280 1.48 21.36 10.94
N ASN A 281 2.51 22.07 11.44
CA ASN A 281 3.86 21.53 11.56
C ASN A 281 4.41 21.01 10.22
N ILE A 282 4.18 21.79 9.16
CA ILE A 282 4.66 21.49 7.82
C ILE A 282 6.02 22.13 7.63
N ASN A 283 7.00 21.33 7.22
CA ASN A 283 8.34 21.79 6.93
C ASN A 283 8.80 21.18 5.61
N ALA A 284 9.39 22.00 4.74
CA ALA A 284 10.15 21.51 3.61
C ALA A 284 11.63 21.54 3.92
N VAL A 285 12.31 20.52 3.49
CA VAL A 285 13.74 20.36 3.65
C VAL A 285 14.36 20.32 2.28
N ARG A 286 15.23 21.27 2.02
CA ARG A 286 15.86 21.51 0.72
C ARG A 286 17.37 21.61 0.87
N PRO A 287 18.14 21.35 -0.19
CA PRO A 287 19.54 21.72 -0.23
C PRO A 287 19.70 23.23 0.01
N LYS A 288 20.77 23.63 0.72
CA LYS A 288 21.01 25.01 1.12
C LYS A 288 21.02 26.00 -0.06
N ASP A 289 21.66 25.58 -1.16
CA ASP A 289 21.85 26.41 -2.35
C ASP A 289 20.88 26.03 -3.46
N GLY A 290 19.77 25.34 -3.12
CA GLY A 290 18.75 24.86 -4.05
C GLY A 290 19.10 23.55 -4.75
N HIS A 291 20.37 23.21 -4.88
CA HIS A 291 20.85 21.94 -5.43
C HIS A 291 22.17 21.52 -4.76
N ILE A 292 22.50 20.25 -4.89
CA ILE A 292 23.76 19.68 -4.44
C ILE A 292 24.56 19.33 -5.69
N THR A 293 25.77 19.84 -5.80
CA THR A 293 26.72 19.43 -6.82
C THR A 293 27.75 18.49 -6.21
N LEU A 294 27.81 17.28 -6.73
CA LEU A 294 28.82 16.28 -6.37
C LEU A 294 29.76 16.11 -7.57
N ASN A 295 31.04 16.29 -7.31
CA ASN A 295 32.08 16.07 -8.31
C ASN A 295 32.89 14.84 -7.92
N PHE A 296 32.93 13.88 -8.83
CA PHE A 296 33.75 12.68 -8.71
C PHE A 296 34.91 12.83 -9.68
N GLY A 297 36.09 13.14 -9.18
CA GLY A 297 37.36 13.02 -9.92
C GLY A 297 37.78 11.57 -9.95
N GLY A 298 38.45 11.13 -11.00
CA GLY A 298 39.07 9.81 -11.05
C GLY A 298 40.09 9.65 -9.91
N GLU A 299 40.20 8.46 -9.35
CA GLU A 299 41.29 8.13 -8.41
C GLU A 299 42.58 7.89 -9.20
N ASP A 300 43.68 8.44 -8.71
CA ASP A 300 44.99 8.12 -9.23
C ASP A 300 45.39 6.68 -8.84
N ILE A 301 45.21 5.78 -9.77
CA ILE A 301 45.59 4.34 -9.61
C ILE A 301 47.04 4.08 -9.92
N THR A 302 47.85 5.09 -10.22
CA THR A 302 49.28 4.92 -10.59
C THR A 302 50.04 4.18 -9.49
N THR A 303 49.79 4.52 -8.24
CA THR A 303 50.41 3.84 -7.08
C THR A 303 50.02 2.36 -7.03
N MET A 304 48.76 2.03 -7.36
CA MET A 304 48.24 0.67 -7.37
C MET A 304 48.88 -0.15 -8.51
N LEU A 305 49.02 0.46 -9.68
CA LEU A 305 49.68 -0.17 -10.82
C LEU A 305 51.19 -0.47 -10.56
N HIS A 306 51.80 0.24 -9.62
CA HIS A 306 53.19 0.01 -9.16
C HIS A 306 53.26 -0.85 -7.87
N GLY A 307 52.20 -1.59 -7.53
CA GLY A 307 52.17 -2.49 -6.38
C GLY A 307 51.84 -1.86 -5.03
N GLY A 308 51.42 -0.60 -5.02
CA GLY A 308 50.91 0.10 -3.83
C GLY A 308 49.45 -0.22 -3.52
N ARG A 309 48.97 0.23 -2.37
CA ARG A 309 47.57 0.11 -1.97
C ARG A 309 46.79 1.36 -2.37
N LEU A 310 45.50 1.19 -2.72
CA LEU A 310 44.57 2.32 -2.85
C LEU A 310 44.59 3.18 -1.58
N ASN A 311 44.58 4.49 -1.75
CA ASN A 311 44.51 5.43 -0.63
C ASN A 311 43.10 5.42 -0.05
N SER A 312 42.87 4.58 0.98
CA SER A 312 41.58 4.47 1.66
C SER A 312 41.11 5.79 2.28
N ASP A 313 42.04 6.68 2.60
CA ASP A 313 41.73 7.98 3.23
C ASP A 313 41.13 8.96 2.21
N SER A 314 41.59 8.93 0.95
CA SER A 314 41.02 9.72 -0.15
C SER A 314 39.61 9.26 -0.48
N LEU A 315 39.41 7.94 -0.64
CA LEU A 315 38.08 7.39 -0.86
C LEU A 315 37.11 7.69 0.28
N ASN A 316 37.59 7.56 1.53
CA ASN A 316 36.77 7.88 2.69
C ASN A 316 36.45 9.38 2.77
N ALA A 317 37.40 10.27 2.43
CA ALA A 317 37.16 11.71 2.36
C ALA A 317 36.14 12.07 1.28
N GLN A 318 36.21 11.48 0.10
CA GLN A 318 35.22 11.67 -0.97
C GLN A 318 33.85 11.17 -0.52
N TYR A 319 33.76 10.00 0.11
CA TYR A 319 32.50 9.46 0.65
C TYR A 319 31.91 10.37 1.76
N GLN A 320 32.74 10.90 2.68
CA GLN A 320 32.28 11.82 3.69
C GLN A 320 31.83 13.16 3.09
N ASN A 321 32.51 13.65 2.06
CA ASN A 321 32.09 14.86 1.34
C ASN A 321 30.74 14.64 0.65
N LEU A 322 30.52 13.47 0.04
CA LEU A 322 29.24 13.07 -0.54
C LEU A 322 28.13 13.10 0.52
N ILE A 323 28.32 12.39 1.63
CA ILE A 323 27.32 12.34 2.71
C ILE A 323 27.06 13.72 3.30
N ASN A 324 28.09 14.55 3.50
CA ASN A 324 27.96 15.90 4.03
C ASN A 324 27.26 16.83 3.04
N GLY A 325 27.51 16.66 1.73
CA GLY A 325 26.85 17.42 0.67
C GLY A 325 25.35 17.11 0.56
N ILE A 326 24.95 15.87 0.83
CA ILE A 326 23.53 15.45 0.78
C ILE A 326 22.75 15.92 2.03
N ARG A 327 23.43 16.33 3.11
CA ARG A 327 22.74 16.78 4.32
C ARG A 327 21.88 18.01 4.06
N PRO A 328 20.58 17.94 4.43
CA PRO A 328 19.72 19.10 4.32
C PRO A 328 20.21 20.22 5.27
N SER A 329 20.27 21.42 4.77
CA SER A 329 20.82 22.54 5.51
C SER A 329 19.83 23.66 5.81
N SER A 330 18.62 23.59 5.25
CA SER A 330 17.59 24.59 5.52
C SER A 330 16.20 23.95 5.67
N THR A 331 15.48 24.38 6.69
CA THR A 331 14.08 24.04 6.90
C THR A 331 13.24 25.27 6.59
N THR A 332 12.36 25.20 5.62
CA THR A 332 11.48 26.30 5.22
C THR A 332 10.03 25.91 5.53
N LYS A 333 9.23 26.83 6.06
CA LYS A 333 7.79 26.63 6.16
C LYS A 333 7.18 26.62 4.76
N VAL A 334 6.37 25.61 4.48
CA VAL A 334 5.61 25.47 3.24
C VAL A 334 4.13 25.72 3.48
N SER A 335 3.39 25.99 2.41
CA SER A 335 1.94 26.08 2.43
C SER A 335 1.32 24.74 2.81
N ASP A 336 0.09 24.79 3.28
CA ASP A 336 -0.75 23.63 3.52
C ASP A 336 -1.01 22.85 2.24
N TYR A 337 -1.23 21.54 2.40
CA TYR A 337 -1.49 20.63 1.28
C TYR A 337 -2.47 19.52 1.65
N TRP A 338 -3.02 18.88 0.64
CA TRP A 338 -3.92 17.74 0.81
C TRP A 338 -3.19 16.45 0.41
N TYR A 339 -3.28 15.46 1.29
CA TYR A 339 -2.85 14.10 1.00
C TYR A 339 -4.05 13.26 0.59
N SER A 340 -4.02 12.74 -0.63
CA SER A 340 -5.11 11.95 -1.19
C SER A 340 -5.20 10.57 -0.54
N ILE A 341 -6.43 10.12 -0.27
CA ILE A 341 -6.72 8.75 0.12
C ILE A 341 -7.39 8.05 -1.05
N PRO A 342 -6.90 6.87 -1.47
CA PRO A 342 -7.48 6.12 -2.56
C PRO A 342 -8.95 5.75 -2.31
N THR A 343 -9.82 5.97 -3.29
CA THR A 343 -11.20 5.48 -3.25
C THR A 343 -11.25 4.05 -3.76
N LYS A 344 -11.92 3.17 -3.04
CA LYS A 344 -12.00 1.74 -3.31
C LYS A 344 -13.42 1.32 -3.70
N PHE A 345 -13.51 0.36 -4.61
CA PHE A 345 -14.75 -0.20 -5.13
C PHE A 345 -14.76 -1.70 -4.93
N TYR A 346 -15.85 -2.24 -4.45
CA TYR A 346 -16.02 -3.67 -4.24
C TYR A 346 -17.31 -4.12 -4.92
N LEU A 347 -17.22 -5.20 -5.70
CA LEU A 347 -18.37 -5.90 -6.25
C LEU A 347 -18.20 -7.38 -5.93
N GLY A 348 -18.97 -7.88 -4.98
CA GLY A 348 -18.87 -9.23 -4.45
C GLY A 348 -20.01 -10.14 -4.89
N GLY A 349 -19.69 -11.41 -5.08
CA GLY A 349 -20.65 -12.46 -5.28
C GLY A 349 -20.33 -13.68 -4.41
N ASN A 350 -21.34 -14.22 -3.71
CA ASN A 350 -21.19 -15.39 -2.84
C ASN A 350 -22.26 -16.42 -3.14
N TYR A 351 -21.85 -17.67 -3.24
CA TYR A 351 -22.75 -18.78 -3.41
C TYR A 351 -22.47 -19.88 -2.38
N ASN A 352 -23.47 -20.17 -1.53
CA ASN A 352 -23.39 -21.23 -0.54
C ASN A 352 -23.96 -22.53 -1.14
N PHE A 353 -23.22 -23.61 -1.01
CA PHE A 353 -23.66 -24.93 -1.45
C PHE A 353 -23.36 -25.99 -0.39
N LEU A 354 -24.16 -27.04 -0.37
CA LEU A 354 -24.05 -28.14 0.59
C LEU A 354 -23.97 -27.68 2.08
N GLN A 355 -24.54 -26.53 2.40
CA GLN A 355 -24.61 -25.93 3.75
C GLN A 355 -23.27 -25.66 4.45
N LYS A 356 -22.17 -26.22 3.94
CA LYS A 356 -20.83 -26.10 4.53
C LYS A 356 -19.82 -25.39 3.65
N PHE A 357 -20.11 -25.28 2.37
CA PHE A 357 -19.19 -24.77 1.38
C PHE A 357 -19.68 -23.43 0.84
N ARG A 358 -18.76 -22.54 0.59
CA ARG A 358 -19.02 -21.24 -0.03
C ARG A 358 -18.02 -21.02 -1.15
N ALA A 359 -18.50 -20.65 -2.32
CA ALA A 359 -17.70 -20.10 -3.40
C ALA A 359 -17.95 -18.58 -3.47
N SER A 360 -16.89 -17.82 -3.65
CA SER A 360 -16.99 -16.36 -3.70
C SER A 360 -16.16 -15.79 -4.83
N LEU A 361 -16.70 -14.75 -5.44
CA LEU A 361 -16.02 -13.93 -6.43
C LEU A 361 -16.05 -12.48 -5.95
N LEU A 362 -14.91 -11.83 -5.89
CA LEU A 362 -14.80 -10.43 -5.55
C LEU A 362 -14.04 -9.70 -6.66
N PHE A 363 -14.66 -8.68 -7.20
CA PHE A 363 -13.99 -7.67 -8.00
C PHE A 363 -13.71 -6.47 -7.09
N HIS A 364 -12.48 -6.05 -7.04
CA HIS A 364 -12.02 -4.90 -6.26
C HIS A 364 -11.30 -3.92 -7.19
N GLY A 365 -11.64 -2.65 -7.11
CA GLY A 365 -11.02 -1.55 -7.84
C GLY A 365 -10.56 -0.46 -6.89
N GLN A 366 -9.53 0.28 -7.30
CA GLN A 366 -9.01 1.41 -6.55
C GLN A 366 -8.65 2.56 -7.50
N LEU A 367 -9.02 3.78 -7.11
CA LEU A 367 -8.53 5.02 -7.71
C LEU A 367 -7.45 5.62 -6.83
N ASP A 368 -6.24 5.77 -7.32
CA ASP A 368 -5.08 6.16 -6.52
C ASP A 368 -5.22 7.52 -5.82
N ARG A 369 -5.87 8.49 -6.47
CA ARG A 369 -6.10 9.82 -5.89
C ARG A 369 -7.45 10.00 -5.19
N GLY A 370 -8.34 9.01 -5.30
CA GLY A 370 -9.71 9.17 -4.83
C GLY A 370 -10.56 10.10 -5.73
N ILE A 371 -11.89 9.96 -5.60
CA ILE A 371 -12.86 10.68 -6.46
C ILE A 371 -12.91 12.18 -6.12
N PHE A 372 -12.84 12.52 -4.85
CA PHE A 372 -12.97 13.89 -4.36
C PHE A 372 -11.64 14.52 -3.95
N SER A 373 -10.53 13.94 -4.36
CA SER A 373 -9.19 14.41 -4.04
C SER A 373 -9.00 15.86 -4.51
N LYS A 374 -8.48 16.70 -3.61
CA LYS A 374 -8.10 18.08 -3.96
C LYS A 374 -6.70 18.10 -4.54
N LYS A 375 -6.51 18.88 -5.61
CA LYS A 375 -5.18 19.18 -6.14
C LYS A 375 -4.49 20.20 -5.24
N ASN A 376 -3.21 20.00 -5.02
CA ASN A 376 -2.38 20.99 -4.31
C ASN A 376 -2.03 22.13 -5.29
N ALA A 377 -2.01 23.36 -4.79
CA ALA A 377 -1.69 24.53 -5.59
C ALA A 377 -0.22 24.55 -6.09
N THR A 378 0.64 23.75 -5.44
CA THR A 378 2.08 23.63 -5.72
C THR A 378 2.44 22.44 -6.59
N GLU A 379 1.47 21.67 -7.13
CA GLU A 379 1.77 20.68 -8.16
C GLU A 379 2.31 21.39 -9.41
N ILE A 380 3.62 21.65 -9.39
CA ILE A 380 4.37 22.06 -10.57
C ILE A 380 4.27 20.90 -11.54
N ASN A 381 3.97 21.18 -12.80
CA ASN A 381 3.75 20.29 -13.93
C ASN A 381 4.90 19.29 -14.18
N VAL A 382 5.20 18.42 -13.23
CA VAL A 382 6.03 17.24 -13.45
C VAL A 382 5.08 16.08 -13.77
N GLY A 383 4.77 15.95 -15.06
CA GLY A 383 3.92 14.90 -15.62
C GLY A 383 2.55 14.81 -14.95
N GLU A 384 1.46 14.95 -15.70
CA GLU A 384 0.12 14.72 -15.15
C GLU A 384 0.14 13.41 -14.38
N ILE A 385 0.10 13.48 -13.03
CA ILE A 385 -0.15 12.29 -12.23
C ILE A 385 -1.58 11.89 -12.56
N THR A 386 -1.71 11.00 -13.50
CA THR A 386 -3.00 10.46 -13.93
C THR A 386 -3.61 9.71 -12.75
N ASN A 387 -4.87 9.96 -12.46
CA ASN A 387 -5.61 9.19 -11.46
C ASN A 387 -5.80 7.78 -12.00
N THR A 388 -4.88 6.87 -11.64
CA THR A 388 -4.83 5.52 -12.19
C THR A 388 -5.89 4.67 -11.49
N PHE A 389 -6.70 3.98 -12.28
CA PHE A 389 -7.61 2.97 -11.79
C PHE A 389 -6.92 1.61 -11.81
N ARG A 390 -6.86 0.96 -10.67
CA ARG A 390 -6.31 -0.39 -10.49
C ARG A 390 -7.42 -1.33 -10.09
N PHE A 391 -7.35 -2.57 -10.52
CA PHE A 391 -8.34 -3.57 -10.14
C PHE A 391 -7.73 -4.96 -10.04
N ASN A 392 -8.40 -5.82 -9.28
CA ASN A 392 -8.14 -7.23 -9.23
C ASN A 392 -9.43 -8.04 -9.10
N THR A 393 -9.33 -9.34 -9.31
CA THR A 393 -10.41 -10.29 -9.14
C THR A 393 -9.95 -11.42 -8.24
N THR A 394 -10.64 -11.67 -7.15
CA THR A 394 -10.34 -12.75 -6.20
C THR A 394 -11.43 -13.80 -6.27
N VAL A 395 -11.03 -15.05 -6.49
CA VAL A 395 -11.88 -16.24 -6.35
C VAL A 395 -11.53 -16.93 -5.05
N SER A 396 -12.51 -17.26 -4.23
CA SER A 396 -12.25 -17.96 -2.97
C SER A 396 -13.27 -19.05 -2.67
N PHE A 397 -12.83 -20.04 -1.89
CA PHE A 397 -13.64 -21.13 -1.38
C PHE A 397 -13.52 -21.19 0.14
N GLY A 398 -14.66 -21.16 0.80
CA GLY A 398 -14.77 -21.29 2.26
C GLY A 398 -15.36 -22.63 2.63
N VAL A 399 -14.85 -23.24 3.69
CA VAL A 399 -15.36 -24.48 4.27
C VAL A 399 -15.65 -24.28 5.75
N ASN A 400 -16.91 -24.50 6.14
CA ASN A 400 -17.33 -24.52 7.53
C ASN A 400 -17.18 -25.94 8.06
N LEU A 401 -16.03 -26.30 8.63
CA LEU A 401 -15.79 -27.66 9.15
C LEU A 401 -16.55 -27.87 10.42
N PHE A 402 -16.83 -27.05 11.23
CA PHE A 402 -17.69 -27.12 12.41
C PHE A 402 -18.42 -25.79 12.55
N ASN A 403 -19.44 -25.70 13.33
CA ASN A 403 -20.13 -24.41 13.56
C ASN A 403 -19.23 -23.32 14.10
N TRP A 404 -18.03 -23.67 14.59
CA TRP A 404 -17.04 -22.78 15.20
C TRP A 404 -15.77 -22.55 14.37
N ALA A 405 -15.55 -23.27 13.26
CA ALA A 405 -14.34 -23.14 12.46
C ALA A 405 -14.67 -22.96 10.97
N GLU A 406 -14.11 -21.93 10.36
CA GLU A 406 -14.16 -21.66 8.94
C GLU A 406 -12.74 -21.57 8.38
N PHE A 407 -12.49 -22.29 7.30
CA PHE A 407 -11.26 -22.23 6.53
C PHE A 407 -11.57 -21.65 5.15
N ILE A 408 -10.74 -20.76 4.68
CA ILE A 408 -10.91 -20.08 3.40
C ILE A 408 -9.60 -20.22 2.63
N VAL A 409 -9.71 -20.53 1.35
CA VAL A 409 -8.60 -20.46 0.40
C VAL A 409 -9.05 -19.65 -0.79
N GLY A 410 -8.16 -18.91 -1.37
CA GLY A 410 -8.46 -18.07 -2.52
C GLY A 410 -7.26 -17.84 -3.41
N ASN A 411 -7.52 -17.25 -4.55
CA ASN A 411 -6.50 -16.78 -5.47
C ASN A 411 -6.94 -15.44 -6.05
N SER A 412 -6.03 -14.49 -6.08
CA SER A 412 -6.24 -13.17 -6.65
C SER A 412 -5.53 -13.05 -7.99
N PHE A 413 -6.28 -12.59 -8.99
CA PHE A 413 -5.80 -12.32 -10.33
C PHE A 413 -5.54 -10.83 -10.44
N VAL A 414 -4.28 -10.46 -10.55
CA VAL A 414 -3.82 -9.07 -10.61
C VAL A 414 -3.35 -8.75 -12.02
N GLY A 415 -3.88 -7.68 -12.61
CA GLY A 415 -3.45 -7.20 -13.93
C GLY A 415 -2.43 -6.10 -13.80
N ASP A 416 -1.26 -6.27 -14.41
CA ASP A 416 -0.19 -5.28 -14.51
C ASP A 416 -0.07 -4.84 -15.98
N GLY A 417 -0.88 -3.92 -16.44
CA GLY A 417 -0.86 -3.33 -17.80
C GLY A 417 -0.13 -4.04 -18.95
N ASN A 418 0.91 -4.82 -18.65
CA ASN A 418 1.69 -5.65 -19.58
C ASN A 418 1.84 -7.11 -19.12
N LYS A 419 1.52 -7.42 -17.87
CA LYS A 419 1.61 -8.77 -17.31
C LYS A 419 0.35 -9.04 -16.50
N PHE A 420 -0.19 -10.21 -16.66
CA PHE A 420 -1.28 -10.74 -15.84
C PHE A 420 -0.67 -11.70 -14.83
N ASP A 421 -0.65 -11.30 -13.57
CA ASP A 421 -0.20 -12.18 -12.50
C ASP A 421 -1.39 -13.03 -12.04
N ALA A 422 -1.37 -14.30 -12.43
CA ALA A 422 -2.49 -15.21 -12.24
C ALA A 422 -2.42 -15.98 -10.92
N ILE A 423 -1.30 -15.96 -10.21
CA ILE A 423 -1.08 -16.81 -9.04
C ILE A 423 -0.70 -15.97 -7.83
N ASN A 424 -1.72 -15.53 -7.10
CA ASN A 424 -1.60 -14.84 -5.82
C ASN A 424 -2.50 -15.53 -4.80
N PRO A 425 -2.06 -16.66 -4.23
CA PRO A 425 -2.87 -17.42 -3.29
C PRO A 425 -3.12 -16.64 -2.00
N GLY A 426 -4.25 -16.96 -1.38
CA GLY A 426 -4.62 -16.46 -0.08
C GLY A 426 -5.25 -17.55 0.77
N PHE A 427 -5.19 -17.39 2.08
CA PHE A 427 -5.80 -18.30 3.02
C PHE A 427 -6.44 -17.54 4.19
N GLY A 428 -7.45 -18.15 4.80
CA GLY A 428 -8.13 -17.59 5.96
C GLY A 428 -8.54 -18.65 6.93
N ILE A 429 -8.42 -18.34 8.21
CA ILE A 429 -8.89 -19.16 9.31
C ILE A 429 -9.69 -18.27 10.26
N VAL A 430 -10.93 -18.65 10.52
CA VAL A 430 -11.79 -18.00 11.50
C VAL A 430 -12.26 -19.06 12.50
N LEU A 431 -11.85 -18.93 13.74
CA LEU A 431 -12.22 -19.83 14.83
C LEU A 431 -13.10 -19.09 15.82
N THR A 432 -14.22 -19.68 16.20
CA THR A 432 -15.14 -19.12 17.21
C THR A 432 -15.40 -20.17 18.30
N PRO A 433 -14.37 -20.55 19.08
CA PRO A 433 -14.56 -21.49 20.16
C PRO A 433 -15.52 -20.91 21.21
N ALA A 434 -16.34 -21.75 21.81
CA ALA A 434 -17.33 -21.37 22.81
C ALA A 434 -18.35 -20.31 22.35
N THR A 435 -18.52 -20.12 21.03
CA THR A 435 -19.51 -19.20 20.39
C THR A 435 -19.37 -17.72 20.71
N ILE A 436 -18.46 -17.31 21.57
CA ILE A 436 -18.28 -15.93 22.04
C ILE A 436 -16.95 -15.35 21.52
N PHE A 437 -15.86 -16.07 21.72
CA PHE A 437 -14.53 -15.60 21.31
C PHE A 437 -14.26 -15.99 19.86
N GLN A 438 -13.85 -15.03 19.06
CA GLN A 438 -13.46 -15.26 17.69
C GLN A 438 -12.01 -14.85 17.49
N ILE A 439 -11.24 -15.75 16.90
CA ILE A 439 -9.87 -15.52 16.47
C ILE A 439 -9.86 -15.64 14.97
N TYR A 440 -9.20 -14.71 14.29
CA TYR A 440 -9.01 -14.80 12.86
C TYR A 440 -7.56 -14.58 12.45
N LEU A 441 -7.17 -15.29 11.39
CA LEU A 441 -5.93 -15.09 10.65
C LEU A 441 -6.28 -15.14 9.16
N MET A 442 -5.92 -14.09 8.43
CA MET A 442 -6.12 -13.99 6.99
C MET A 442 -4.81 -13.60 6.33
N GLY A 443 -4.50 -14.27 5.22
CA GLY A 443 -3.39 -13.92 4.35
C GLY A 443 -3.89 -13.80 2.92
N ASP A 444 -3.67 -12.64 2.31
CA ASP A 444 -4.03 -12.34 0.92
C ASP A 444 -2.78 -12.02 0.12
N TYR A 445 -2.82 -12.19 -1.20
CA TYR A 445 -1.76 -11.76 -2.13
C TYR A 445 -0.39 -12.34 -1.79
N MET A 446 -0.32 -13.56 -1.41
CA MET A 446 0.96 -14.24 -1.24
C MET A 446 1.45 -14.66 -2.63
N SER A 447 2.30 -13.85 -3.26
CA SER A 447 2.88 -14.19 -4.58
C SER A 447 3.68 -15.50 -4.55
N SER A 448 4.12 -15.93 -3.36
CA SER A 448 4.64 -17.27 -3.09
C SER A 448 4.35 -17.68 -1.66
N LEU A 449 4.16 -18.98 -1.42
CA LEU A 449 4.09 -19.55 -0.07
C LEU A 449 5.46 -19.57 0.62
N TYR A 450 6.54 -19.41 -0.15
CA TYR A 450 7.89 -19.26 0.38
C TYR A 450 8.24 -17.79 0.53
N LEU A 451 8.42 -17.31 1.75
CA LEU A 451 8.70 -15.89 2.05
C LEU A 451 9.92 -15.33 1.30
N VAL A 452 10.90 -16.17 0.97
CA VAL A 452 12.10 -15.76 0.22
C VAL A 452 11.82 -15.50 -1.28
N GLU A 453 10.72 -16.02 -1.79
CA GLU A 453 10.26 -15.85 -3.17
C GLU A 453 9.08 -14.88 -3.25
N ALA A 454 8.51 -14.53 -2.10
CA ALA A 454 7.35 -13.66 -2.04
C ALA A 454 7.75 -12.22 -2.38
N LYS A 455 7.06 -11.64 -3.35
CA LYS A 455 7.13 -10.22 -3.71
C LYS A 455 6.05 -9.43 -3.00
N ASP A 456 4.92 -10.07 -2.74
CA ASP A 456 3.77 -9.46 -2.10
C ASP A 456 3.22 -10.39 -1.02
N PHE A 457 2.79 -9.80 0.08
CA PHE A 457 1.96 -10.46 1.07
C PHE A 457 1.12 -9.45 1.86
N ASN A 458 -0.03 -9.88 2.29
CA ASN A 458 -0.89 -9.15 3.21
C ASN A 458 -1.40 -10.14 4.27
N ILE A 459 -1.09 -9.89 5.52
CA ILE A 459 -1.49 -10.75 6.64
C ILE A 459 -2.24 -9.92 7.66
N ARG A 460 -3.37 -10.44 8.14
CA ARG A 460 -4.15 -9.84 9.23
C ARG A 460 -4.49 -10.87 10.28
N LEU A 461 -4.42 -10.46 11.53
CA LEU A 461 -4.83 -11.27 12.68
C LEU A 461 -5.54 -10.39 13.71
N GLY A 462 -6.42 -10.99 14.47
CA GLY A 462 -7.09 -10.29 15.56
C GLY A 462 -8.10 -11.15 16.31
N LEU A 463 -8.73 -10.52 17.28
CA LEU A 463 -9.66 -11.13 18.21
C LEU A 463 -10.96 -10.34 18.24
N ASN A 464 -12.08 -11.04 18.32
CA ASN A 464 -13.39 -10.44 18.53
C ASN A 464 -14.14 -11.17 19.64
N ILE A 465 -15.03 -10.46 20.31
CA ILE A 465 -16.06 -11.01 21.19
C ILE A 465 -17.38 -10.83 20.46
N LEU A 466 -18.09 -11.92 20.23
CA LEU A 466 -19.39 -11.94 19.56
C LEU A 466 -20.45 -12.37 20.54
N ILE A 467 -21.49 -11.57 20.71
CA ILE A 467 -22.66 -11.92 21.52
C ILE A 467 -23.84 -11.97 20.57
N GLY A 468 -24.42 -13.15 20.40
CA GLY A 468 -25.59 -13.38 19.56
C GLY A 468 -26.75 -13.91 20.39
N ASP A 469 -27.96 -13.76 19.91
CA ASP A 469 -29.05 -14.58 20.36
C ASP A 469 -28.68 -16.03 20.08
N GLY A 470 -28.63 -16.87 21.13
CA GLY A 470 -28.46 -18.32 21.01
C GLY A 470 -29.58 -19.02 20.24
N GLY A 471 -30.21 -18.30 19.34
CA GLY A 471 -31.24 -18.77 18.42
C GLY A 471 -30.65 -19.90 17.59
N ASN A 472 -31.12 -21.09 17.85
CA ASN A 472 -30.96 -22.30 17.07
C ASN A 472 -30.68 -21.98 15.59
N GLY A 473 -29.46 -22.33 15.15
CA GLY A 473 -28.95 -22.09 13.82
C GLY A 473 -29.87 -22.58 12.70
N ARG A 474 -30.85 -21.81 12.39
CA ARG A 474 -31.31 -21.72 11.04
C ARG A 474 -30.35 -20.74 10.36
N VAL A 475 -29.28 -21.27 9.78
CA VAL A 475 -28.71 -20.68 8.61
C VAL A 475 -29.93 -20.31 7.77
N ALA A 476 -30.13 -19.02 7.50
CA ALA A 476 -31.07 -18.65 6.47
C ALA A 476 -30.65 -19.50 5.28
N GLN A 477 -31.50 -20.45 4.98
CA GLN A 477 -31.45 -21.17 3.73
C GLN A 477 -31.77 -20.10 2.70
N ASP A 478 -30.72 -19.64 2.02
CA ASP A 478 -30.85 -19.05 0.70
C ASP A 478 -29.53 -19.26 -0.04
#